data_3467f3a5e3c94598736a0cd7e42b6b33
#
_entry.id   3467f3a5e3c94598736a0cd7e42b6b33
#
_cell.length_a   1.000
_cell.length_b   1.000
_cell.length_c   1.000
_cell.angle_alpha   90.00
_cell.angle_beta   90.00
_cell.angle_gamma   90.00
#
_symmetry.space_group_name_H-M   'P 1'
#
loop_
_entity.id
_entity.type
_entity.pdbx_description
1 polymer ?
#
loop_
_entity_poly.entity_id
_entity_poly.type
_entity_poly.pdbx_seq_one_letter_code
_entity_poly.pdbx_strand_id
1 'polypeptide(L)' 'MISPPLELRPGAKVQYRAADSDEWREGTLVRPSPNNEEWLVKNRFGKYWLHVSRLRPANELQEP' A
#
# COMPACT_ATOMS: atom_id res chain seq x y z
N MET A 1 2.06 20.91 -10.42
CA MET A 1 1.07 19.83 -10.48
C MET A 1 1.02 19.07 -9.18
N ILE A 2 -0.14 18.88 -8.67
CA ILE A 2 -0.31 18.21 -7.38
C ILE A 2 -0.54 16.73 -7.63
N SER A 3 0.23 15.91 -6.91
CA SER A 3 0.02 14.47 -6.99
C SER A 3 -1.29 14.10 -6.31
N PRO A 4 -2.02 13.14 -6.87
CA PRO A 4 -3.24 12.71 -6.20
C PRO A 4 -2.90 12.06 -4.85
N PRO A 5 -3.78 12.20 -3.88
CA PRO A 5 -3.56 11.54 -2.61
C PRO A 5 -3.67 10.03 -2.76
N LEU A 6 -3.04 9.32 -1.81
CA LEU A 6 -3.16 7.88 -1.77
C LEU A 6 -4.60 7.51 -1.43
N GLU A 7 -5.23 6.76 -2.34
CA GLU A 7 -6.58 6.29 -2.11
C GLU A 7 -6.54 4.93 -1.42
N LEU A 8 -7.01 4.90 -0.21
CA LEU A 8 -7.02 3.67 0.58
C LEU A 8 -8.42 3.07 0.50
N ARG A 9 -8.55 2.03 -0.29
CA ARG A 9 -9.83 1.34 -0.43
C ARG A 9 -9.57 -0.12 -0.77
N PRO A 10 -10.51 -0.99 -0.45
CA PRO A 10 -10.35 -2.41 -0.78
C PRO A 10 -10.16 -2.61 -2.27
N GLY A 11 -9.21 -3.46 -2.62
CA GLY A 11 -8.94 -3.77 -4.00
C GLY A 11 -7.96 -2.84 -4.68
N ALA A 12 -7.56 -1.76 -4.02
CA ALA A 12 -6.62 -0.81 -4.62
C ALA A 12 -5.23 -1.41 -4.68
N LYS A 13 -4.52 -1.14 -5.78
CA LYS A 13 -3.14 -1.56 -5.91
C LYS A 13 -2.23 -0.54 -5.29
N VAL A 14 -1.30 -1.02 -4.50
CA VAL A 14 -0.37 -0.13 -3.78
C VAL A 14 1.02 -0.72 -3.85
N GLN A 15 1.98 0.12 -3.53
CA GLN A 15 3.34 -0.32 -3.22
C GLN A 15 3.56 -0.15 -1.73
N TYR A 16 4.30 -1.06 -1.17
CA TYR A 16 4.57 -1.01 0.27
C TYR A 16 6.02 -1.36 0.53
N ARG A 17 6.48 -0.95 1.71
CA ARG A 17 7.84 -1.21 2.14
C ARG A 17 7.80 -1.84 3.52
N ALA A 18 8.41 -3.02 3.63
CA ALA A 18 8.46 -3.69 4.92
C ALA A 18 9.42 -2.95 5.87
N ALA A 19 9.25 -3.20 7.17
CA ALA A 19 10.00 -2.47 8.16
C ALA A 19 11.51 -2.67 8.04
N ASP A 20 11.92 -3.83 7.57
CA ASP A 20 13.33 -4.18 7.50
C ASP A 20 13.88 -4.14 6.08
N SER A 21 13.20 -3.45 5.18
CA SER A 21 13.60 -3.44 3.78
C SER A 21 13.38 -2.06 3.19
N ASP A 22 14.26 -1.69 2.28
CA ASP A 22 14.10 -0.45 1.53
C ASP A 22 13.44 -0.67 0.19
N GLU A 23 13.10 -1.91 -0.12
CA GLU A 23 12.49 -2.22 -1.41
C GLU A 23 11.00 -2.00 -1.37
N TRP A 24 10.51 -1.34 -2.40
CA TRP A 24 9.07 -1.21 -2.60
C TRP A 24 8.55 -2.43 -3.32
N ARG A 25 7.47 -2.99 -2.81
CA ARG A 25 6.84 -4.17 -3.39
C ARG A 25 5.40 -3.86 -3.68
N GLU A 26 4.83 -4.60 -4.60
CA GLU A 26 3.44 -4.40 -4.99
C GLU A 26 2.53 -5.31 -4.22
N GLY A 27 1.37 -4.78 -3.87
CA GLY A 27 0.34 -5.55 -3.20
C GLY A 27 -1.02 -4.96 -3.46
N THR A 28 -2.03 -5.59 -2.89
CA THR A 28 -3.40 -5.17 -3.04
C THR A 28 -3.99 -4.96 -1.66
N LEU A 29 -4.67 -3.83 -1.46
CA LEU A 29 -5.32 -3.54 -0.19
C LEU A 29 -6.53 -4.46 -0.02
N VAL A 30 -6.67 -5.03 1.17
CA VAL A 30 -7.78 -5.90 1.49
C VAL A 30 -8.80 -5.17 2.35
N ARG A 31 -8.38 -4.66 3.50
CA ARG A 31 -9.28 -3.96 4.40
C ARG A 31 -8.46 -3.16 5.40
N PRO A 32 -9.05 -2.12 5.99
CA PRO A 32 -8.35 -1.34 7.00
C PRO A 32 -8.47 -1.97 8.38
N SER A 33 -7.58 -1.56 9.27
CA SER A 33 -7.71 -1.89 10.67
C SER A 33 -8.82 -1.02 11.29
N PRO A 34 -9.31 -1.40 12.48
CA PRO A 34 -10.38 -0.62 13.11
C PRO A 34 -10.04 0.84 13.33
N ASN A 35 -8.77 1.17 13.58
CA ASN A 35 -8.38 2.56 13.79
C ASN A 35 -7.90 3.25 12.52
N ASN A 36 -7.96 2.55 11.38
CA ASN A 36 -7.60 3.10 10.08
C ASN A 36 -6.13 3.49 9.96
N GLU A 37 -5.30 3.02 10.86
CA GLU A 37 -3.88 3.32 10.79
C GLU A 37 -3.08 2.26 10.04
N GLU A 38 -3.67 1.10 9.85
CA GLU A 38 -3.03 0.01 9.13
C GLU A 38 -3.99 -0.55 8.10
N TRP A 39 -3.41 -1.16 7.08
CA TRP A 39 -4.18 -1.85 6.07
C TRP A 39 -3.62 -3.24 5.88
N LEU A 40 -4.51 -4.18 5.68
CA LEU A 40 -4.12 -5.53 5.32
C LEU A 40 -3.78 -5.53 3.85
N VAL A 41 -2.54 -5.90 3.55
CA VAL A 41 -2.02 -5.91 2.19
C VAL A 41 -1.76 -7.34 1.78
N LYS A 42 -2.25 -7.72 0.61
CA LYS A 42 -2.13 -9.08 0.10
C LYS A 42 -1.13 -9.12 -1.05
N ASN A 43 -0.26 -10.11 -1.03
CA ASN A 43 0.61 -10.39 -2.16
C ASN A 43 0.64 -11.90 -2.38
N ARG A 44 1.52 -12.35 -3.26
CA ARG A 44 1.57 -13.78 -3.59
C ARG A 44 2.03 -14.65 -2.42
N PHE A 45 2.64 -14.04 -1.40
CA PHE A 45 3.17 -14.78 -0.27
C PHE A 45 2.24 -14.77 0.94
N GLY A 46 1.20 -13.93 0.92
CA GLY A 46 0.29 -13.88 2.06
C GLY A 46 -0.29 -12.50 2.26
N LYS A 47 -0.77 -12.27 3.48
CA LYS A 47 -1.38 -11.01 3.84
C LYS A 47 -0.66 -10.47 5.06
N TYR A 48 -0.46 -9.15 5.06
CA TYR A 48 0.29 -8.51 6.13
C TYR A 48 -0.35 -7.18 6.50
N TRP A 49 -0.36 -6.87 7.79
CA TRP A 49 -0.80 -5.56 8.27
C TRP A 49 0.35 -4.59 8.16
N LEU A 50 0.10 -3.46 7.51
CA LEU A 50 1.13 -2.45 7.30
C LEU A 50 0.57 -1.09 7.63
N HIS A 51 1.39 -0.28 8.32
CA HIS A 51 1.00 1.09 8.63
C HIS A 51 0.88 1.89 7.34
N VAL A 52 -0.07 2.84 7.33
CA VAL A 52 -0.33 3.61 6.12
C VAL A 52 0.90 4.39 5.66
N SER A 53 1.78 4.75 6.56
CA SER A 53 2.98 5.48 6.20
C SER A 53 3.94 4.65 5.34
N ARG A 54 3.74 3.35 5.27
CA ARG A 54 4.58 2.48 4.45
C ARG A 54 3.95 2.14 3.11
N LEU A 55 2.86 2.81 2.78
CA LEU A 55 2.13 2.56 1.54
C LEU A 55 2.25 3.76 0.62
N ARG A 56 2.17 3.49 -0.67
CA ARG A 56 2.08 4.56 -1.65
C ARG A 56 1.34 4.04 -2.87
N PRO A 57 0.77 4.93 -3.69
CA PRO A 57 0.01 4.48 -4.87
C PRO A 57 0.91 3.72 -5.82
N ALA A 58 0.41 2.58 -6.31
CA ALA A 58 1.20 1.77 -7.22
C ALA A 58 1.49 2.51 -8.53
N ASN A 59 0.52 3.29 -8.99
CA ASN A 59 0.67 3.97 -10.28
C ASN A 59 1.47 5.27 -10.18
N GLU A 60 1.97 5.58 -9.00
CA GLU A 60 2.76 6.80 -8.85
C GLU A 60 4.05 6.74 -9.64
N LEU A 61 4.56 5.53 -9.84
CA LEU A 61 5.82 5.33 -10.55
C LEU A 61 5.63 5.06 -12.03
N GLN A 62 4.41 5.09 -12.51
CA GLN A 62 4.15 4.85 -13.92
C GLN A 62 4.29 6.15 -14.68
N GLU A 63 5.47 6.37 -15.14
CA GLU A 63 5.76 7.59 -15.85
C GLU A 63 5.32 7.52 -17.29
N PRO A 64 4.80 8.61 -17.82
CA PRO A 64 4.49 8.67 -19.24
C PRO A 64 5.73 8.58 -20.09
#